data_d91110186f29b33ebc8f87abdaeabcd0
#
_entry.id   d91110186f29b33ebc8f87abdaeabcd0
#
_cell.length_a   1.000
_cell.length_b   1.000
_cell.length_c   1.000
_cell.angle_alpha   90.00
_cell.angle_beta   90.00
_cell.angle_gamma   90.00
#
_symmetry.space_group_name_H-M   'P 1'
#
loop_
_entity.id
_entity.type
_entity.pdbx_description
1 polymer ?
#
loop_
_entity_poly.entity_id
_entity_poly.type
_entity_poly.pdbx_seq_one_letter_code
_entity_poly.pdbx_strand_id
1 'polypeptide(L)' 'SVLFLCVANSARSQMAEGLARSIFGDAVTVQSAGSAPSRVNPFAIQAMEEVGIDLRTHSSKSVDTIDPASVDLVITL' A
#
# COMPACT_ATOMS: atom_id res chain seq x y z
N SER A 1 8.55 -0.87 10.51
CA SER A 1 7.57 -1.05 9.43
C SER A 1 8.15 -0.67 8.06
N VAL A 2 7.50 -1.11 7.02
CA VAL A 2 7.86 -0.81 5.63
C VAL A 2 6.78 0.06 5.02
N LEU A 3 7.20 1.15 4.36
CA LEU A 3 6.30 2.05 3.64
C LEU A 3 6.56 1.96 2.14
N PHE A 4 5.53 1.62 1.37
CA PHE A 4 5.54 1.73 -0.07
C PHE A 4 4.97 3.08 -0.48
N LEU A 5 5.72 3.83 -1.27
CA LEU A 5 5.37 5.21 -1.62
C LEU A 5 5.26 5.35 -3.14
N CYS A 6 4.16 5.92 -3.61
CA CYS A 6 4.00 6.32 -5.00
C CYS A 6 3.26 7.67 -5.06
N VAL A 7 2.89 8.14 -6.24
CA VAL A 7 2.23 9.46 -6.35
C VAL A 7 0.80 9.38 -5.82
N ALA A 8 -0.05 8.57 -6.42
CA ALA A 8 -1.49 8.58 -6.13
C ALA A 8 -1.92 7.62 -5.01
N ASN A 9 -1.05 6.71 -4.57
CA ASN A 9 -1.42 5.61 -3.67
C ASN A 9 -2.68 4.87 -4.18
N SER A 10 -2.73 4.65 -5.48
CA SER A 10 -3.90 4.13 -6.18
C SER A 10 -3.72 2.69 -6.65
N ALA A 11 -2.60 2.38 -7.30
CA ALA A 11 -2.36 1.04 -7.86
C ALA A 11 -1.07 0.42 -7.34
N ARG A 12 0.10 0.91 -7.78
CA ARG A 12 1.37 0.23 -7.52
C ARG A 12 1.69 0.04 -6.04
N SER A 13 1.60 1.09 -5.24
CA SER A 13 1.89 0.98 -3.81
C SER A 13 0.82 0.20 -3.06
N GLN A 14 -0.44 0.25 -3.51
CA GLN A 14 -1.51 -0.55 -2.93
C GLN A 14 -1.29 -2.05 -3.20
N MET A 15 -0.92 -2.40 -4.43
CA MET A 15 -0.62 -3.79 -4.78
C MET A 15 0.60 -4.29 -4.02
N ALA A 16 1.65 -3.46 -3.90
CA ALA A 16 2.84 -3.81 -3.13
C ALA A 16 2.52 -4.05 -1.66
N GLU A 17 1.69 -3.19 -1.06
CA GLU A 17 1.23 -3.37 0.31
C GLU A 17 0.47 -4.70 0.47
N GLY A 18 -0.47 -4.99 -0.43
CA GLY A 18 -1.26 -6.21 -0.38
C GLY A 18 -0.40 -7.46 -0.50
N LEU A 19 0.54 -7.47 -1.44
CA LEU A 19 1.47 -8.58 -1.63
C LEU A 19 2.38 -8.78 -0.41
N ALA A 20 2.95 -7.70 0.10
CA ALA A 20 3.84 -7.77 1.26
C ALA A 20 3.11 -8.28 2.51
N ARG A 21 1.89 -7.81 2.75
CA ARG A 21 1.07 -8.30 3.86
C ARG A 21 0.76 -9.80 3.70
N SER A 22 0.50 -10.25 2.49
CA SER A 22 0.25 -11.66 2.20
C SER A 22 1.48 -12.53 2.45
N ILE A 23 2.68 -12.03 2.12
CA ILE A 23 3.93 -12.78 2.26
C ILE A 23 4.41 -12.79 3.72
N PHE A 24 4.40 -11.62 4.37
CA PHE A 24 5.01 -11.47 5.70
C PHE A 24 4.02 -11.64 6.85
N GLY A 25 2.71 -11.54 6.58
CA GLY A 25 1.70 -11.63 7.62
C GLY A 25 1.91 -10.56 8.69
N ASP A 26 1.84 -10.97 9.94
CA ASP A 26 2.00 -10.07 11.09
C ASP A 26 3.47 -9.84 11.48
N ALA A 27 4.41 -10.50 10.82
CA ALA A 27 5.83 -10.37 11.14
C ALA A 27 6.38 -8.97 10.83
N VAL A 28 5.79 -8.28 9.85
CA VAL A 28 6.20 -6.94 9.41
C VAL A 28 4.97 -6.06 9.28
N THR A 29 5.03 -4.86 9.84
CA THR A 29 4.01 -3.84 9.61
C THR A 29 4.26 -3.21 8.25
N VAL A 30 3.24 -3.23 7.39
CA VAL A 30 3.33 -2.72 6.02
C VAL A 30 2.31 -1.61 5.82
N GLN A 31 2.77 -0.51 5.22
CA GLN A 31 1.95 0.66 4.91
C GLN A 31 2.18 1.08 3.46
N SER A 32 1.24 1.83 2.91
CA SER A 32 1.44 2.53 1.63
C SER A 32 0.86 3.93 1.71
N ALA A 33 1.41 4.84 0.94
CA ALA A 33 0.95 6.22 0.88
C ALA A 33 1.35 6.85 -0.46
N GLY A 34 0.86 8.06 -0.70
CA GLY A 34 1.18 8.83 -1.89
C GLY A 34 1.40 10.30 -1.60
N SER A 35 2.14 10.97 -2.46
CA SER A 35 2.34 12.42 -2.37
C SER A 35 1.10 13.21 -2.82
N ALA A 36 0.27 12.62 -3.68
CA ALA A 36 -0.99 13.19 -4.15
C ALA A 36 -2.06 12.09 -4.19
N PRO A 37 -2.62 11.69 -3.03
CA PRO A 37 -3.52 10.55 -2.95
C PRO A 37 -4.83 10.79 -3.73
N SER A 38 -5.38 9.74 -4.27
CA SER A 38 -6.67 9.77 -4.94
C SER A 38 -7.59 8.68 -4.35
N ARG A 39 -7.73 7.56 -5.04
CA ARG A 39 -8.49 6.41 -4.56
C ARG A 39 -7.83 5.13 -5.05
N VAL A 40 -8.12 4.01 -4.40
CA VAL A 40 -7.61 2.72 -4.85
C VAL A 40 -8.18 2.40 -6.23
N ASN A 41 -7.28 2.07 -7.18
CA ASN A 41 -7.67 1.83 -8.56
C ASN A 41 -8.51 0.55 -8.66
N PRO A 42 -9.71 0.59 -9.27
CA PRO A 42 -10.56 -0.60 -9.39
C PRO A 42 -9.90 -1.75 -10.15
N PHE A 43 -9.04 -1.47 -11.12
CA PHE A 43 -8.29 -2.51 -11.84
C PHE A 43 -7.26 -3.18 -10.94
N ALA A 44 -6.65 -2.43 -10.02
CA ALA A 44 -5.74 -3.01 -9.04
C ALA A 44 -6.49 -3.94 -8.08
N ILE A 45 -7.67 -3.55 -7.62
CA ILE A 45 -8.53 -4.39 -6.79
C ILE A 45 -8.86 -5.69 -7.51
N GLN A 46 -9.27 -5.61 -8.77
CA GLN A 46 -9.61 -6.78 -9.57
C GLN A 46 -8.40 -7.68 -9.82
N ALA A 47 -7.26 -7.11 -10.19
CA ALA A 47 -6.05 -7.87 -10.46
C ALA A 47 -5.57 -8.63 -9.22
N MET A 48 -5.61 -7.99 -8.05
CA MET A 48 -5.19 -8.62 -6.81
C MET A 48 -6.17 -9.68 -6.33
N GLU A 49 -7.46 -9.50 -6.60
CA GLU A 49 -8.47 -10.51 -6.30
C GLU A 49 -8.19 -11.82 -7.06
N GLU A 50 -7.69 -11.74 -8.28
CA GLU A 50 -7.35 -12.92 -9.09
C GLU A 50 -6.24 -13.76 -8.45
N VAL A 51 -5.40 -13.16 -7.62
CA VAL A 51 -4.35 -13.88 -6.87
C VAL A 51 -4.70 -14.06 -5.38
N GLY A 52 -5.96 -13.85 -5.03
CA GLY A 52 -6.45 -14.11 -3.68
C GLY A 52 -6.16 -13.01 -2.67
N ILE A 53 -5.86 -11.80 -3.10
CA ILE A 53 -5.55 -10.67 -2.23
C ILE A 53 -6.66 -9.62 -2.35
N ASP A 54 -7.27 -9.27 -1.21
CA ASP A 54 -8.39 -8.33 -1.14
C ASP A 54 -7.91 -6.92 -0.84
N LEU A 55 -8.05 -6.01 -1.80
CA LEU A 55 -7.75 -4.58 -1.63
C LEU A 55 -8.99 -3.73 -1.33
N ARG A 56 -10.18 -4.32 -1.23
CA ARG A 56 -11.42 -3.54 -1.06
C ARG A 56 -11.48 -2.77 0.25
N THR A 57 -10.75 -3.21 1.26
CA THR A 57 -10.68 -2.52 2.55
C THR A 57 -9.56 -1.49 2.62
N HIS A 58 -8.74 -1.39 1.58
CA HIS A 58 -7.65 -0.43 1.53
C HIS A 58 -8.16 0.97 1.16
N SER A 59 -7.42 1.99 1.58
CA SER A 59 -7.71 3.38 1.23
C SER A 59 -6.47 4.07 0.71
N SER A 60 -6.66 5.03 -0.20
CA SER A 60 -5.58 5.89 -0.67
C SER A 60 -5.28 6.92 0.41
N LYS A 61 -4.00 7.07 0.77
CA LYS A 61 -3.56 7.92 1.89
C LYS A 61 -2.46 8.86 1.46
N SER A 62 -2.44 10.05 2.05
CA SER A 62 -1.32 10.98 1.91
C SER A 62 -0.14 10.53 2.76
N VAL A 63 1.07 10.72 2.24
CA VAL A 63 2.30 10.51 3.01
C VAL A 63 2.32 11.36 4.29
N ASP A 64 1.63 12.49 4.29
CA ASP A 64 1.54 13.37 5.47
C ASP A 64 0.80 12.72 6.64
N THR A 65 0.01 11.67 6.40
CA THR A 65 -0.68 10.93 7.46
C THR A 65 0.18 9.86 8.11
N ILE A 66 1.36 9.60 7.57
CA ILE A 66 2.26 8.57 8.07
C ILE A 66 3.20 9.18 9.11
N ASP A 67 3.29 8.53 10.26
CA ASP A 67 4.26 8.90 11.29
C ASP A 67 5.66 8.46 10.86
N PRO A 68 6.60 9.38 10.58
CA PRO A 68 7.95 9.02 10.15
C PRO A 68 8.68 8.13 11.15
N ALA A 69 8.40 8.29 12.43
CA ALA A 69 9.04 7.50 13.47
C ALA A 69 8.62 6.03 13.43
N SER A 70 7.48 5.71 12.79
CA SER A 70 7.00 4.34 12.68
C SER A 70 7.61 3.58 11.51
N VAL A 71 8.38 4.24 10.63
CA VAL A 71 8.86 3.67 9.38
C VAL A 71 10.36 3.38 9.46
N ASP A 72 10.74 2.13 9.17
CA ASP A 72 12.13 1.69 9.13
C ASP A 72 12.69 1.69 7.71
N LEU A 73 11.84 1.45 6.71
CA LEU A 73 12.24 1.33 5.31
C LEU A 73 11.18 1.95 4.40
N VAL A 74 11.62 2.80 3.48
CA VAL A 74 10.75 3.38 2.45
C VAL A 74 11.15 2.83 1.09
N ILE A 75 10.16 2.31 0.35
CA ILE A 75 10.34 1.82 -1.01
C ILE A 75 9.49 2.69 -1.92
N THR A 76 10.13 3.43 -2.81
CA THR A 76 9.44 4.28 -3.80
C THR A 76 9.19 3.51 -5.09
N LEU A 77 8.00 3.72 -5.65
CA LEU A 77 7.55 3.04 -6.85
C LEU A 77 7.18 4.03 -7.97
#